data_66e8b1eaa0e6d9d64a91aab28f4cd769
#
_entry.id   66e8b1eaa0e6d9d64a91aab28f4cd769
#
_cell.length_a   1.000
_cell.length_b   1.000
_cell.length_c   1.000
_cell.angle_alpha   90.00
_cell.angle_beta   90.00
_cell.angle_gamma   90.00
#
_symmetry.space_group_name_H-M   'P 1'
#
loop_
_entity.id
_entity.type
_entity.pdbx_description
1 polymer ?
#
loop_
_entity_poly.entity_id
_entity_poly.type
_entity_poly.pdbx_seq_one_letter_code
_entity_poly.pdbx_strand_id
1 'polypeptide(L)'
;MSSFNLDLETSEIIVKDDIFVEDDGFSENGEDNRWTEQQKREVGNAVVFSTDWTTETIINQIHKGNIELNPNFQRRDAWTSKEKSRFIESLMLGFPIPPIVLAVNNLDRGKYIVLDGKQRLLSLYSFFSNDRERVPPLKLTGLKVKDEFNNLTFEKMQSLPECTHDIAFLENQPIRTIVIKNYPHESFLYEVFLRLNTGSKPLSPQELRQALHPGSFTSYLDVRAANSNVLKDILNRKTPDFRMRDVELLLRELSYVFFLKEYDGDLKSFLDNTCKTLNKNWESIRNKVEEYCDEFEKAHEFTKSIFGKDAYRKYLKGEFVNRFNRGILDSMAFYFVESDVRDYLKDKKNNVYNAFIELCKTDSLYMDAIESTTKTIPATRYRIVRWGSVLKDLGAPVNIPELDER
;
A
#
# COMPACT_ATOMS: atom_id res chain seq x y z
N MET A 1 14.05 -53.38 15.48
CA MET A 1 14.06 -52.65 14.22
C MET A 1 12.62 -52.35 13.85
N SER A 2 12.09 -51.21 14.23
CA SER A 2 10.79 -50.69 13.80
C SER A 2 10.96 -49.20 13.58
N SER A 3 10.90 -48.83 12.31
CA SER A 3 10.96 -47.49 11.80
C SER A 3 9.67 -46.76 12.16
N PHE A 4 9.76 -45.70 12.94
CA PHE A 4 8.70 -44.73 13.14
C PHE A 4 8.74 -43.72 11.98
N ASN A 5 7.77 -43.80 11.09
CA ASN A 5 7.44 -42.76 10.16
C ASN A 5 6.61 -41.72 10.92
N LEU A 6 7.14 -40.50 11.06
CA LEU A 6 6.39 -39.32 11.48
C LEU A 6 5.92 -38.64 10.18
N ASP A 7 4.64 -38.86 9.85
CA ASP A 7 3.94 -38.04 8.86
C ASP A 7 3.67 -36.67 9.47
N LEU A 8 4.48 -35.69 9.06
CA LEU A 8 4.24 -34.27 9.28
C LEU A 8 3.29 -33.80 8.19
N GLU A 9 1.99 -33.84 8.45
CA GLU A 9 1.03 -33.04 7.70
C GLU A 9 1.28 -31.55 7.99
N THR A 10 2.15 -30.92 7.21
CA THR A 10 2.20 -29.48 7.05
C THR A 10 1.07 -29.08 6.11
N SER A 11 -0.08 -28.74 6.69
CA SER A 11 -1.09 -27.96 5.96
C SER A 11 -0.53 -26.57 5.71
N GLU A 12 0.26 -26.42 4.67
CA GLU A 12 0.56 -25.14 4.05
C GLU A 12 -0.76 -24.57 3.51
N ILE A 13 -1.29 -23.58 4.22
CA ILE A 13 -2.25 -22.65 3.63
C ILE A 13 -1.46 -21.87 2.58
N ILE A 14 -1.37 -22.41 1.38
CA ILE A 14 -0.92 -21.67 0.20
C ILE A 14 -1.98 -20.61 -0.03
N VAL A 15 -1.75 -19.43 0.51
CA VAL A 15 -2.45 -18.22 0.07
C VAL A 15 -2.05 -18.03 -1.38
N LYS A 16 -2.96 -18.31 -2.30
CA LYS A 16 -2.79 -18.04 -3.72
C LYS A 16 -2.72 -16.52 -3.92
N ASP A 17 -1.56 -15.92 -3.66
CA ASP A 17 -1.25 -14.52 -3.95
C ASP A 17 -0.94 -14.29 -5.46
N ASP A 18 -1.06 -15.33 -6.30
CA ASP A 18 -0.64 -15.33 -7.72
C ASP A 18 -1.57 -14.57 -8.68
N ILE A 19 -2.62 -13.90 -8.19
CA ILE A 19 -3.53 -13.11 -9.05
C ILE A 19 -2.95 -11.73 -9.37
N PHE A 20 -2.08 -11.22 -8.52
CA PHE A 20 -1.43 -9.92 -8.68
C PHE A 20 0.07 -10.13 -8.82
N VAL A 21 0.59 -10.12 -10.04
CA VAL A 21 2.01 -9.80 -10.20
C VAL A 21 2.17 -8.35 -9.76
N GLU A 22 3.03 -8.14 -8.80
CA GLU A 22 3.38 -6.82 -8.28
C GLU A 22 4.02 -6.00 -9.40
N ASP A 23 3.21 -5.34 -10.21
CA ASP A 23 3.60 -4.14 -10.93
C ASP A 23 3.30 -2.98 -9.98
N ASP A 24 4.05 -2.96 -8.87
CA ASP A 24 3.93 -1.99 -7.80
C ASP A 24 4.53 -0.62 -8.13
N GLY A 25 4.77 -0.35 -9.40
CA GLY A 25 5.43 0.88 -9.83
C GLY A 25 6.94 0.86 -9.61
N PHE A 26 7.46 -0.17 -8.93
CA PHE A 26 8.86 -0.40 -8.68
C PHE A 26 9.30 -1.66 -9.42
N SER A 27 9.67 -1.53 -10.70
CA SER A 27 10.34 -2.62 -11.39
C SER A 27 11.76 -2.73 -10.83
N GLU A 28 12.20 -3.95 -10.53
CA GLU A 28 13.61 -4.25 -10.24
C GLU A 28 14.52 -3.88 -11.44
N ASN A 29 13.94 -3.66 -12.60
CA ASN A 29 14.63 -3.16 -13.79
C ASN A 29 14.63 -1.63 -13.77
N GLY A 30 15.49 -1.09 -13.00
CA GLY A 30 16.04 0.24 -12.71
C GLY A 30 15.93 1.40 -13.70
N GLU A 31 14.92 1.49 -14.56
CA GLU A 31 14.81 2.62 -15.47
C GLU A 31 14.07 3.83 -14.89
N ASP A 32 13.19 3.63 -13.89
CA ASP A 32 12.35 4.69 -13.32
C ASP A 32 12.99 5.46 -12.14
N ASN A 33 14.20 5.09 -11.71
CA ASN A 33 14.94 5.76 -10.63
C ASN A 33 16.28 6.35 -11.11
N ARG A 34 16.34 6.92 -12.29
CA ARG A 34 17.56 7.60 -12.75
C ARG A 34 17.76 8.89 -11.96
N TRP A 35 18.52 8.80 -10.88
CA TRP A 35 18.97 10.00 -10.19
C TRP A 35 19.74 10.90 -11.16
N THR A 36 19.47 12.18 -11.07
CA THR A 36 20.28 13.18 -11.77
C THR A 36 21.73 13.13 -11.25
N GLU A 37 22.67 13.58 -12.00
CA GLU A 37 24.07 13.64 -11.56
C GLU A 37 24.24 14.51 -10.29
N GLN A 38 23.40 15.52 -10.11
CA GLN A 38 23.33 16.30 -8.89
C GLN A 38 22.86 15.44 -7.70
N GLN A 39 21.76 14.72 -7.86
CA GLN A 39 21.22 13.82 -6.83
C GLN A 39 22.23 12.75 -6.42
N LYS A 40 22.97 12.17 -7.38
CA LYS A 40 24.04 11.20 -7.10
C LYS A 40 25.17 11.79 -6.26
N ARG A 41 25.57 13.04 -6.52
CA ARG A 41 26.60 13.74 -5.73
C ARG A 41 26.15 14.05 -4.31
N GLU A 42 24.88 14.34 -4.12
CA GLU A 42 24.30 14.72 -2.84
C GLU A 42 24.09 13.52 -1.89
N VAL A 43 24.09 12.28 -2.42
CA VAL A 43 23.93 11.04 -1.60
C VAL A 43 24.96 10.96 -0.48
N GLY A 44 26.19 11.42 -0.73
CA GLY A 44 27.26 11.44 0.28
C GLY A 44 26.98 12.34 1.50
N ASN A 45 25.98 13.20 1.44
CA ASN A 45 25.60 14.10 2.54
C ASN A 45 24.69 13.41 3.58
N ALA A 46 24.11 12.27 3.24
CA ALA A 46 23.28 11.53 4.16
C ALA A 46 24.12 10.95 5.31
N VAL A 47 23.67 11.19 6.54
CA VAL A 47 24.32 10.70 7.75
C VAL A 47 23.52 9.55 8.31
N VAL A 48 24.16 8.39 8.41
CA VAL A 48 23.57 7.18 9.02
C VAL A 48 24.29 6.91 10.32
N PHE A 49 23.56 6.89 11.42
CA PHE A 49 24.10 6.53 12.72
C PHE A 49 23.24 5.49 13.42
N SER A 50 23.91 4.62 14.17
CA SER A 50 23.23 3.60 14.98
C SER A 50 23.25 4.04 16.43
N THR A 51 22.13 3.82 17.10
CA THR A 51 21.97 4.02 18.53
C THR A 51 21.10 2.90 19.10
N ASP A 52 21.27 2.62 20.38
CA ASP A 52 20.43 1.65 21.06
C ASP A 52 19.41 2.43 21.91
N TRP A 53 18.14 2.37 21.51
CA TRP A 53 17.05 2.91 22.29
C TRP A 53 16.45 1.82 23.15
N THR A 54 16.14 2.14 24.39
CA THR A 54 15.37 1.21 25.22
C THR A 54 13.93 1.08 24.69
N THR A 55 13.28 -0.03 24.97
CA THR A 55 11.87 -0.23 24.65
C THR A 55 11.02 0.91 25.17
N GLU A 56 11.26 1.35 26.41
CA GLU A 56 10.57 2.51 27.01
C GLU A 56 10.78 3.79 26.18
N THR A 57 12.01 4.06 25.74
CA THR A 57 12.31 5.23 24.91
C THR A 57 11.51 5.20 23.61
N ILE A 58 11.46 4.05 22.92
CA ILE A 58 10.69 3.89 21.69
C ILE A 58 9.21 4.14 21.91
N ILE A 59 8.64 3.55 22.97
CA ILE A 59 7.23 3.74 23.33
C ILE A 59 6.93 5.22 23.62
N ASN A 60 7.81 5.90 24.36
CA ASN A 60 7.66 7.33 24.64
C ASN A 60 7.72 8.17 23.35
N GLN A 61 8.57 7.82 22.37
CA GLN A 61 8.61 8.52 21.08
C GLN A 61 7.31 8.32 20.28
N ILE A 62 6.71 7.13 20.33
CA ILE A 62 5.41 6.85 19.70
C ILE A 62 4.30 7.64 20.41
N HIS A 63 4.21 7.62 21.72
CA HIS A 63 3.18 8.34 22.48
C HIS A 63 3.24 9.85 22.25
N LYS A 64 4.44 10.42 22.11
CA LYS A 64 4.64 11.84 21.79
C LYS A 64 4.32 12.18 20.31
N GLY A 65 4.01 11.19 19.48
CA GLY A 65 3.81 11.37 18.06
C GLY A 65 5.08 11.73 17.29
N ASN A 66 6.25 11.50 17.86
CA ASN A 66 7.54 11.70 17.19
C ASN A 66 7.84 10.56 16.20
N ILE A 67 7.42 9.32 16.53
CA ILE A 67 7.32 8.22 15.57
C ILE A 67 5.85 8.06 15.25
N GLU A 68 5.45 8.47 14.06
CA GLU A 68 4.07 8.37 13.63
C GLU A 68 3.79 6.97 13.08
N LEU A 69 2.94 6.25 13.79
CA LEU A 69 2.34 5.01 13.31
C LEU A 69 0.95 5.41 12.81
N ASN A 70 0.68 5.25 11.51
CA ASN A 70 -0.60 5.62 10.88
C ASN A 70 -1.78 5.24 11.79
N PRO A 71 -2.70 6.16 12.14
CA PRO A 71 -3.81 5.90 13.07
C PRO A 71 -4.76 4.78 12.62
N ASN A 72 -4.76 4.44 11.34
CA ASN A 72 -5.55 3.34 10.78
C ASN A 72 -4.79 2.00 10.75
N PHE A 73 -3.63 1.90 11.39
CA PHE A 73 -2.77 0.70 11.36
C PHE A 73 -3.47 -0.60 11.80
N GLN A 74 -4.47 -0.51 12.69
CA GLN A 74 -5.23 -1.70 13.14
C GLN A 74 -5.96 -2.41 12.00
N ARG A 75 -6.37 -1.66 10.99
CA ARG A 75 -7.05 -2.21 9.81
C ARG A 75 -6.09 -2.88 8.83
N ARG A 76 -4.78 -2.60 8.95
CA ARG A 76 -3.72 -2.99 8.01
C ARG A 76 -2.55 -3.70 8.69
N ASP A 77 -2.81 -4.34 9.81
CA ASP A 77 -1.80 -5.06 10.56
C ASP A 77 -1.41 -6.36 9.83
N ALA A 78 -0.14 -6.49 9.56
CA ALA A 78 0.38 -7.66 8.86
C ALA A 78 0.76 -8.81 9.81
N TRP A 79 0.92 -8.52 11.11
CA TRP A 79 1.25 -9.52 12.10
C TRP A 79 0.03 -9.95 12.90
N THR A 80 -0.14 -11.25 13.04
CA THR A 80 -1.14 -11.84 13.95
C THR A 80 -0.78 -11.56 15.42
N SER A 81 -1.75 -11.66 16.32
CA SER A 81 -1.50 -11.55 17.76
C SER A 81 -0.42 -12.52 18.24
N LYS A 82 -0.32 -13.71 17.64
CA LYS A 82 0.71 -14.70 17.95
C LYS A 82 2.11 -14.25 17.51
N GLU A 83 2.24 -13.65 16.33
CA GLU A 83 3.53 -13.11 15.85
C GLU A 83 3.99 -11.93 16.72
N LYS A 84 3.07 -11.01 17.05
CA LYS A 84 3.34 -9.91 18.00
C LYS A 84 3.78 -10.43 19.37
N SER A 85 3.06 -11.41 19.90
CA SER A 85 3.38 -12.01 21.22
C SER A 85 4.75 -12.66 21.23
N ARG A 86 5.12 -13.38 20.17
CA ARG A 86 6.46 -13.96 20.03
C ARG A 86 7.56 -12.91 19.94
N PHE A 87 7.28 -11.78 19.31
CA PHE A 87 8.23 -10.66 19.29
C PHE A 87 8.44 -10.08 20.70
N ILE A 88 7.35 -9.88 21.46
CA ILE A 88 7.44 -9.44 22.87
C ILE A 88 8.20 -10.47 23.71
N GLU A 89 7.93 -11.76 23.55
CA GLU A 89 8.67 -12.85 24.20
C GLU A 89 10.17 -12.79 23.88
N SER A 90 10.52 -12.54 22.61
CA SER A 90 11.93 -12.41 22.21
C SER A 90 12.64 -11.28 22.92
N LEU A 91 11.96 -10.15 23.16
CA LEU A 91 12.50 -9.04 23.93
C LEU A 91 12.64 -9.41 25.42
N MET A 92 11.65 -10.07 26.01
CA MET A 92 11.70 -10.55 27.40
C MET A 92 12.85 -11.55 27.62
N LEU A 93 13.22 -12.29 26.61
CA LEU A 93 14.32 -13.25 26.66
C LEU A 93 15.69 -12.65 26.27
N GLY A 94 15.73 -11.38 25.90
CA GLY A 94 16.97 -10.73 25.45
C GLY A 94 17.49 -11.25 24.11
N PHE A 95 16.65 -11.86 23.28
CA PHE A 95 17.06 -12.37 21.97
C PHE A 95 17.38 -11.23 21.02
N PRO A 96 18.39 -11.40 20.13
CA PRO A 96 18.70 -10.40 19.11
C PRO A 96 17.53 -10.25 18.15
N ILE A 97 17.13 -9.00 17.92
CA ILE A 97 16.08 -8.64 16.96
C ILE A 97 16.66 -7.79 15.85
N PRO A 98 16.09 -7.82 14.64
CA PRO A 98 16.50 -6.93 13.56
C PRO A 98 16.36 -5.45 13.96
N PRO A 99 17.25 -4.56 13.50
CA PRO A 99 17.21 -3.13 13.87
C PRO A 99 15.95 -2.45 13.31
N ILE A 100 15.47 -1.43 14.03
CA ILE A 100 14.48 -0.48 13.51
C ILE A 100 15.22 0.56 12.69
N VAL A 101 14.71 0.92 11.51
CA VAL A 101 15.33 1.94 10.65
C VAL A 101 14.38 3.12 10.50
N LEU A 102 14.87 4.28 10.89
CA LEU A 102 14.12 5.54 10.89
C LEU A 102 14.85 6.58 10.03
N ALA A 103 14.13 7.51 9.43
CA ALA A 103 14.68 8.73 8.87
C ALA A 103 14.13 9.93 9.63
N VAL A 104 14.94 10.96 9.85
CA VAL A 104 14.46 12.22 10.42
C VAL A 104 13.57 12.91 9.39
N ASN A 105 12.39 13.36 9.81
CA ASN A 105 11.53 14.12 8.92
C ASN A 105 12.13 15.54 8.70
N ASN A 106 12.49 15.85 7.44
CA ASN A 106 13.09 17.14 7.10
C ASN A 106 12.08 18.31 7.19
N LEU A 107 10.77 18.01 7.10
CA LEU A 107 9.71 19.00 7.13
C LEU A 107 9.21 19.29 8.56
N ASP A 108 9.33 18.31 9.45
CA ASP A 108 8.84 18.42 10.83
C ASP A 108 9.93 17.97 11.82
N ARG A 109 10.61 18.94 12.40
CA ARG A 109 11.74 18.68 13.31
C ARG A 109 11.30 17.87 14.52
N GLY A 110 12.05 16.83 14.81
CA GLY A 110 11.82 15.94 15.96
C GLY A 110 10.94 14.75 15.62
N LYS A 111 10.40 14.66 14.40
CA LYS A 111 9.66 13.50 13.94
C LYS A 111 10.50 12.57 13.09
N TYR A 112 10.08 11.30 13.07
CA TYR A 112 10.75 10.22 12.37
C TYR A 112 9.80 9.52 11.41
N ILE A 113 10.30 9.19 10.25
CA ILE A 113 9.67 8.35 9.23
C ILE A 113 10.18 6.93 9.44
N VAL A 114 9.26 5.95 9.51
CA VAL A 114 9.63 4.54 9.65
C VAL A 114 9.95 3.97 8.29
N LEU A 115 11.20 3.51 8.08
CA LEU A 115 11.64 2.83 6.86
C LEU A 115 11.63 1.31 6.99
N ASP A 116 11.96 0.79 8.18
CA ASP A 116 11.81 -0.62 8.52
C ASP A 116 11.49 -0.80 10.01
N GLY A 117 10.81 -1.90 10.32
CA GLY A 117 10.44 -2.23 11.70
C GLY A 117 9.03 -1.81 12.11
N LYS A 118 8.16 -1.38 11.18
CA LYS A 118 6.78 -0.97 11.46
C LYS A 118 6.02 -2.00 12.30
N GLN A 119 6.08 -3.29 11.95
CA GLN A 119 5.36 -4.33 12.69
C GLN A 119 5.91 -4.54 14.11
N ARG A 120 7.22 -4.34 14.30
CA ARG A 120 7.87 -4.36 15.61
C ARG A 120 7.39 -3.19 16.48
N LEU A 121 7.35 -1.99 15.90
CA LEU A 121 6.81 -0.79 16.58
C LEU A 121 5.33 -0.93 16.93
N LEU A 122 4.52 -1.48 16.02
CA LEU A 122 3.11 -1.76 16.26
C LEU A 122 2.91 -2.80 17.38
N SER A 123 3.77 -3.81 17.46
CA SER A 123 3.72 -4.82 18.52
C SER A 123 4.01 -4.20 19.89
N LEU A 124 5.04 -3.36 19.97
CA LEU A 124 5.34 -2.60 21.17
C LEU A 124 4.18 -1.70 21.57
N TYR A 125 3.69 -0.90 20.62
CA TYR A 125 2.59 0.02 20.90
C TYR A 125 1.33 -0.72 21.35
N SER A 126 0.94 -1.82 20.67
CA SER A 126 -0.22 -2.63 21.06
C SER A 126 -0.07 -3.27 22.45
N PHE A 127 1.16 -3.60 22.87
CA PHE A 127 1.39 -4.21 24.16
C PHE A 127 1.40 -3.19 25.29
N PHE A 128 2.12 -2.06 25.12
CA PHE A 128 2.33 -1.06 26.17
C PHE A 128 1.25 0.04 26.22
N SER A 129 0.41 0.16 25.18
CA SER A 129 -0.55 1.26 25.09
C SER A 129 -1.72 1.06 26.06
N ASN A 130 -2.02 2.12 26.81
CA ASN A 130 -3.24 2.25 27.59
C ASN A 130 -4.37 2.94 26.81
N ASP A 131 -4.14 3.34 25.57
CA ASP A 131 -5.11 4.01 24.70
C ASP A 131 -6.04 2.98 24.06
N ARG A 132 -7.04 2.55 24.81
CA ARG A 132 -8.01 1.53 24.40
C ARG A 132 -8.92 1.97 23.23
N GLU A 133 -9.04 3.27 23.00
CA GLU A 133 -9.85 3.80 21.89
C GLU A 133 -9.14 3.64 20.56
N ARG A 134 -7.80 3.80 20.58
CA ARG A 134 -6.98 3.71 19.36
C ARG A 134 -6.43 2.33 19.10
N VAL A 135 -6.07 1.57 20.16
CA VAL A 135 -5.40 0.28 20.02
C VAL A 135 -5.95 -0.71 21.02
N PRO A 136 -6.55 -1.83 20.58
CA PRO A 136 -6.90 -2.90 21.50
C PRO A 136 -5.61 -3.45 22.14
N PRO A 137 -5.57 -3.61 23.47
CA PRO A 137 -4.43 -4.14 24.19
C PRO A 137 -4.03 -5.51 23.65
N LEU A 138 -2.76 -5.70 23.33
CA LEU A 138 -2.25 -7.01 22.95
C LEU A 138 -2.35 -7.96 24.15
N LYS A 139 -3.14 -9.01 24.00
CA LYS A 139 -3.18 -10.14 24.90
C LYS A 139 -2.15 -11.17 24.43
N LEU A 140 -1.13 -11.43 25.22
CA LEU A 140 -0.08 -12.39 24.87
C LEU A 140 -0.65 -13.76 24.59
N THR A 141 -0.21 -14.40 23.51
CA THR A 141 -0.72 -15.72 23.12
C THR A 141 0.34 -16.52 22.35
N GLY A 142 0.37 -17.83 22.61
CA GLY A 142 1.26 -18.76 21.93
C GLY A 142 2.73 -18.56 22.27
N LEU A 143 3.03 -18.05 23.46
CA LEU A 143 4.36 -18.03 24.06
C LEU A 143 4.82 -19.45 24.36
N LYS A 144 6.12 -19.70 24.17
CA LYS A 144 6.71 -21.05 24.31
C LYS A 144 7.63 -21.15 25.51
N VAL A 145 8.30 -20.08 25.89
CA VAL A 145 9.30 -20.05 26.97
C VAL A 145 8.72 -19.35 28.22
N LYS A 146 8.01 -18.26 27.99
CA LYS A 146 7.31 -17.49 29.03
C LYS A 146 5.81 -17.82 28.97
N ASP A 147 5.47 -19.12 29.01
CA ASP A 147 4.10 -19.61 28.85
C ASP A 147 3.17 -19.17 29.99
N GLU A 148 3.71 -18.87 31.16
CA GLU A 148 3.02 -18.28 32.31
C GLU A 148 2.37 -16.92 31.98
N PHE A 149 2.88 -16.19 31.00
CA PHE A 149 2.34 -14.89 30.58
C PHE A 149 1.26 -15.00 29.47
N ASN A 150 0.97 -16.21 28.98
CA ASN A 150 -0.14 -16.39 28.05
C ASN A 150 -1.45 -15.89 28.66
N ASN A 151 -2.21 -15.18 27.85
CA ASN A 151 -3.46 -14.53 28.20
C ASN A 151 -3.34 -13.27 29.09
N LEU A 152 -2.14 -12.79 29.40
CA LEU A 152 -1.94 -11.53 30.09
C LEU A 152 -1.83 -10.36 29.11
N THR A 153 -2.30 -9.20 29.54
CA THR A 153 -2.02 -7.89 28.94
C THR A 153 -0.97 -7.19 29.77
N PHE A 154 -0.34 -6.15 29.24
CA PHE A 154 0.64 -5.35 29.99
C PHE A 154 0.07 -4.81 31.32
N GLU A 155 -1.15 -4.24 31.28
CA GLU A 155 -1.86 -3.76 32.47
C GLU A 155 -2.03 -4.85 33.57
N LYS A 156 -2.37 -6.08 33.14
CA LYS A 156 -2.46 -7.20 34.08
C LYS A 156 -1.11 -7.57 34.65
N MET A 157 -0.06 -7.61 33.82
CA MET A 157 1.29 -7.89 34.29
C MET A 157 1.75 -6.83 35.31
N GLN A 158 1.46 -5.54 35.09
CA GLN A 158 1.76 -4.47 36.03
C GLN A 158 1.07 -4.64 37.40
N SER A 159 -0.08 -5.29 37.42
CA SER A 159 -0.81 -5.56 38.69
C SER A 159 -0.29 -6.77 39.46
N LEU A 160 0.62 -7.55 38.88
CA LEU A 160 1.17 -8.77 39.45
C LEU A 160 2.59 -8.54 39.95
N PRO A 161 2.85 -8.59 41.27
CA PRO A 161 4.19 -8.37 41.86
C PRO A 161 5.27 -9.28 41.24
N GLU A 162 4.94 -10.52 40.90
CA GLU A 162 5.82 -11.49 40.30
C GLU A 162 6.32 -11.06 38.88
N CYS A 163 5.59 -10.20 38.20
CA CYS A 163 5.97 -9.70 36.84
C CYS A 163 6.89 -8.47 36.89
N THR A 164 7.12 -7.86 38.04
CA THR A 164 7.86 -6.59 38.18
C THR A 164 9.24 -6.65 37.55
N HIS A 165 9.95 -7.76 37.75
CA HIS A 165 11.30 -7.93 37.19
C HIS A 165 11.28 -8.07 35.64
N ASP A 166 10.34 -8.87 35.13
CA ASP A 166 10.21 -9.09 33.67
C ASP A 166 9.79 -7.80 32.97
N ILE A 167 8.91 -7.00 33.55
CA ILE A 167 8.51 -5.68 33.05
C ILE A 167 9.72 -4.74 33.02
N ALA A 168 10.45 -4.60 34.10
CA ALA A 168 11.63 -3.74 34.16
C ALA A 168 12.70 -4.19 33.17
N PHE A 169 12.91 -5.49 32.97
CA PHE A 169 13.82 -6.03 31.97
C PHE A 169 13.35 -5.67 30.57
N LEU A 170 12.08 -5.84 30.25
CA LEU A 170 11.49 -5.53 28.94
C LEU A 170 11.56 -4.04 28.62
N GLU A 171 11.25 -3.16 29.59
CA GLU A 171 11.30 -1.70 29.41
C GLU A 171 12.72 -1.20 29.12
N ASN A 172 13.72 -1.80 29.77
CA ASN A 172 15.12 -1.46 29.60
C ASN A 172 15.80 -2.21 28.43
N GLN A 173 15.11 -3.16 27.77
CA GLN A 173 15.70 -3.93 26.67
C GLN A 173 16.14 -3.00 25.54
N PRO A 174 17.44 -3.00 25.17
CA PRO A 174 17.92 -2.17 24.09
C PRO A 174 17.49 -2.71 22.72
N ILE A 175 17.02 -1.82 21.88
CA ILE A 175 16.65 -2.09 20.49
C ILE A 175 17.56 -1.26 19.58
N ARG A 176 18.35 -1.96 18.75
CA ARG A 176 19.18 -1.30 17.75
C ARG A 176 18.32 -0.44 16.83
N THR A 177 18.59 0.86 16.80
CA THR A 177 17.88 1.84 16.00
C THR A 177 18.86 2.54 15.06
N ILE A 178 18.64 2.43 13.76
CA ILE A 178 19.43 3.12 12.74
C ILE A 178 18.65 4.37 12.34
N VAL A 179 19.30 5.53 12.42
CA VAL A 179 18.67 6.82 12.11
C VAL A 179 19.40 7.49 10.96
N ILE A 180 18.65 7.82 9.90
CA ILE A 180 19.16 8.52 8.71
C ILE A 180 18.78 9.98 8.83
N LYS A 181 19.80 10.87 8.69
CA LYS A 181 19.65 12.32 8.70
C LYS A 181 20.23 12.94 7.44
N ASN A 182 19.85 14.18 7.15
CA ASN A 182 20.40 14.97 6.06
C ASN A 182 20.37 14.25 4.70
N TYR A 183 19.32 13.43 4.47
CA TYR A 183 19.14 12.82 3.16
C TYR A 183 18.76 13.91 2.14
N PRO A 184 19.29 13.84 0.90
CA PRO A 184 19.19 14.94 -0.06
C PRO A 184 17.77 15.12 -0.62
N HIS A 185 17.06 14.02 -0.81
CA HIS A 185 15.72 14.01 -1.42
C HIS A 185 14.95 12.74 -1.02
N GLU A 186 13.64 12.77 -1.17
CA GLU A 186 12.75 11.65 -0.80
C GLU A 186 13.06 10.36 -1.57
N SER A 187 13.46 10.47 -2.85
CA SER A 187 13.83 9.28 -3.64
C SER A 187 15.05 8.53 -3.07
N PHE A 188 15.92 9.18 -2.30
CA PHE A 188 16.95 8.50 -1.52
C PHE A 188 16.35 7.56 -0.48
N LEU A 189 15.32 8.00 0.22
CA LEU A 189 14.62 7.14 1.21
C LEU A 189 13.94 5.94 0.55
N TYR A 190 13.37 6.12 -0.65
CA TYR A 190 12.82 5.02 -1.42
C TYR A 190 13.90 3.99 -1.79
N GLU A 191 15.07 4.43 -2.21
CA GLU A 191 16.17 3.52 -2.55
C GLU A 191 16.71 2.77 -1.32
N VAL A 192 16.87 3.46 -0.19
CA VAL A 192 17.21 2.82 1.09
C VAL A 192 16.14 1.80 1.47
N PHE A 193 14.88 2.19 1.36
CA PHE A 193 13.75 1.33 1.64
C PHE A 193 13.77 0.06 0.77
N LEU A 194 13.95 0.16 -0.55
CA LEU A 194 14.03 -1.00 -1.44
C LEU A 194 15.14 -1.97 -1.05
N ARG A 195 16.30 -1.45 -0.65
CA ARG A 195 17.46 -2.26 -0.23
C ARG A 195 17.29 -2.92 1.13
N LEU A 196 16.55 -2.29 2.05
CA LEU A 196 16.24 -2.86 3.36
C LEU A 196 15.14 -3.91 3.29
N ASN A 197 14.32 -3.86 2.26
CA ASN A 197 13.10 -4.66 2.11
C ASN A 197 13.35 -6.12 1.70
N THR A 198 14.40 -6.74 2.24
CA THR A 198 14.74 -8.14 2.01
C THR A 198 14.13 -9.09 3.06
N GLY A 199 13.35 -8.57 4.00
CA GLY A 199 12.73 -9.32 5.09
C GLY A 199 11.39 -9.98 4.72
N SER A 200 10.81 -10.76 5.64
CA SER A 200 9.62 -11.57 5.41
C SER A 200 8.31 -10.82 5.15
N LYS A 201 8.19 -9.58 5.60
CA LYS A 201 7.02 -8.71 5.38
C LYS A 201 7.47 -7.25 5.22
N PRO A 202 8.04 -6.92 4.07
CA PRO A 202 8.51 -5.57 3.78
C PRO A 202 7.36 -4.58 3.70
N LEU A 203 7.62 -3.27 3.97
CA LEU A 203 6.67 -2.21 3.64
C LEU A 203 6.42 -2.18 2.12
N SER A 204 5.27 -1.67 1.71
CA SER A 204 5.01 -1.39 0.31
C SER A 204 5.42 0.04 -0.06
N PRO A 205 5.59 0.35 -1.36
CA PRO A 205 5.79 1.71 -1.83
C PRO A 205 4.70 2.68 -1.37
N GLN A 206 3.46 2.21 -1.32
CA GLN A 206 2.34 3.05 -0.85
C GLN A 206 2.39 3.30 0.66
N GLU A 207 2.85 2.35 1.46
CA GLU A 207 3.07 2.58 2.89
C GLU A 207 4.15 3.63 3.13
N LEU A 208 5.23 3.60 2.35
CA LEU A 208 6.27 4.62 2.41
C LEU A 208 5.76 5.98 1.92
N ARG A 209 5.00 6.03 0.82
CA ARG A 209 4.35 7.27 0.33
C ARG A 209 3.47 7.89 1.40
N GLN A 210 2.65 7.09 2.08
CA GLN A 210 1.80 7.55 3.17
C GLN A 210 2.61 8.19 4.30
N ALA A 211 3.78 7.63 4.62
CA ALA A 211 4.67 8.15 5.67
C ALA A 211 5.42 9.42 5.23
N LEU A 212 5.76 9.54 3.94
CA LEU A 212 6.45 10.71 3.40
C LEU A 212 5.54 11.91 3.14
N HIS A 213 4.27 11.68 2.85
CA HIS A 213 3.29 12.71 2.51
C HIS A 213 2.06 12.65 3.43
N PRO A 214 2.26 12.80 4.77
CA PRO A 214 1.14 12.83 5.70
C PRO A 214 0.27 14.07 5.45
N GLY A 215 -1.06 13.92 5.64
CA GLY A 215 -1.99 15.04 5.49
C GLY A 215 -3.44 14.59 5.49
N SER A 216 -4.36 15.56 5.38
CA SER A 216 -5.80 15.30 5.47
C SER A 216 -6.30 14.46 4.29
N PHE A 217 -5.81 14.70 3.07
CA PHE A 217 -6.15 13.90 1.90
C PHE A 217 -5.67 12.45 2.05
N THR A 218 -4.38 12.24 2.38
CA THR A 218 -3.83 10.90 2.50
C THR A 218 -4.48 10.11 3.64
N SER A 219 -4.85 10.77 4.73
CA SER A 219 -5.63 10.16 5.82
C SER A 219 -7.04 9.79 5.38
N TYR A 220 -7.74 10.66 4.64
CA TYR A 220 -9.03 10.37 4.05
C TYR A 220 -8.96 9.18 3.09
N LEU A 221 -7.97 9.18 2.19
CA LEU A 221 -7.79 8.15 1.18
C LEU A 221 -7.60 6.76 1.81
N ASP A 222 -6.81 6.67 2.89
CA ASP A 222 -6.60 5.43 3.64
C ASP A 222 -7.91 4.90 4.24
N VAL A 223 -8.68 5.77 4.90
CA VAL A 223 -9.97 5.40 5.49
C VAL A 223 -10.98 5.00 4.41
N ARG A 224 -11.04 5.75 3.31
CA ARG A 224 -11.97 5.49 2.20
C ARG A 224 -11.66 4.15 1.54
N ALA A 225 -10.40 3.88 1.21
CA ALA A 225 -9.96 2.62 0.61
C ALA A 225 -10.21 1.43 1.53
N ALA A 226 -9.89 1.55 2.82
CA ALA A 226 -10.09 0.47 3.79
C ALA A 226 -11.58 0.09 3.97
N ASN A 227 -12.50 1.03 3.79
CA ASN A 227 -13.94 0.80 3.92
C ASN A 227 -14.61 0.39 2.59
N SER A 228 -13.95 0.58 1.44
CA SER A 228 -14.51 0.27 0.13
C SER A 228 -14.68 -1.25 -0.07
N ASN A 229 -15.91 -1.68 -0.29
CA ASN A 229 -16.18 -3.07 -0.67
C ASN A 229 -15.77 -3.34 -2.12
N VAL A 230 -15.79 -2.31 -2.96
CA VAL A 230 -15.35 -2.35 -4.35
C VAL A 230 -13.86 -2.67 -4.45
N LEU A 231 -13.02 -1.96 -3.69
CA LEU A 231 -11.57 -2.22 -3.67
C LEU A 231 -11.24 -3.60 -3.10
N LYS A 232 -12.00 -4.06 -2.09
CA LYS A 232 -11.87 -5.43 -1.59
C LYS A 232 -12.25 -6.47 -2.65
N ASP A 233 -13.30 -6.21 -3.43
CA ASP A 233 -13.72 -7.09 -4.53
C ASP A 233 -12.66 -7.12 -5.64
N ILE A 234 -12.18 -5.97 -6.10
CA ILE A 234 -11.10 -5.85 -7.11
C ILE A 234 -9.86 -6.65 -6.67
N LEU A 235 -9.47 -6.52 -5.41
CA LEU A 235 -8.30 -7.20 -4.85
C LEU A 235 -8.57 -8.64 -4.40
N ASN A 236 -9.81 -9.12 -4.55
CA ASN A 236 -10.26 -10.43 -4.05
C ASN A 236 -9.93 -10.64 -2.56
N ARG A 237 -10.21 -9.64 -1.71
CA ARG A 237 -9.94 -9.65 -0.27
C ARG A 237 -11.21 -9.43 0.55
N LYS A 238 -11.22 -9.98 1.75
CA LYS A 238 -12.31 -9.76 2.74
C LYS A 238 -12.01 -8.60 3.70
N THR A 239 -10.75 -8.26 3.84
CA THR A 239 -10.25 -7.21 4.73
C THR A 239 -9.42 -6.19 3.94
N PRO A 240 -9.22 -4.96 4.47
CA PRO A 240 -8.32 -3.99 3.86
C PRO A 240 -6.94 -4.61 3.61
N ASP A 241 -6.30 -4.20 2.52
CA ASP A 241 -4.98 -4.72 2.16
C ASP A 241 -3.91 -4.16 3.09
N PHE A 242 -3.14 -5.02 3.76
CA PHE A 242 -2.10 -4.58 4.69
C PHE A 242 -0.94 -3.86 3.99
N ARG A 243 -0.74 -4.11 2.69
CA ARG A 243 0.26 -3.43 1.84
C ARG A 243 -0.27 -2.18 1.17
N MET A 244 -1.49 -1.74 1.52
CA MET A 244 -2.14 -0.54 0.97
C MET A 244 -2.31 -0.55 -0.56
N ARG A 245 -2.41 -1.72 -1.21
CA ARG A 245 -2.67 -1.81 -2.66
C ARG A 245 -4.04 -1.22 -3.05
N ASP A 246 -5.01 -1.30 -2.16
CA ASP A 246 -6.32 -0.64 -2.28
C ASP A 246 -6.19 0.89 -2.29
N VAL A 247 -5.35 1.45 -1.42
CA VAL A 247 -5.05 2.90 -1.40
C VAL A 247 -4.34 3.32 -2.68
N GLU A 248 -3.36 2.52 -3.13
CA GLU A 248 -2.61 2.82 -4.36
C GLU A 248 -3.52 2.82 -5.59
N LEU A 249 -4.42 1.83 -5.72
CA LEU A 249 -5.37 1.78 -6.83
C LEU A 249 -6.25 3.05 -6.86
N LEU A 250 -6.84 3.42 -5.72
CA LEU A 250 -7.68 4.61 -5.66
C LEU A 250 -6.90 5.90 -5.91
N LEU A 251 -5.65 5.97 -5.40
CA LEU A 251 -4.76 7.11 -5.66
C LEU A 251 -4.44 7.24 -7.14
N ARG A 252 -4.17 6.13 -7.84
CA ARG A 252 -3.91 6.14 -9.30
C ARG A 252 -5.07 6.71 -10.09
N GLU A 253 -6.29 6.25 -9.78
CA GLU A 253 -7.50 6.74 -10.44
C GLU A 253 -7.70 8.24 -10.21
N LEU A 254 -7.57 8.71 -8.97
CA LEU A 254 -7.62 10.14 -8.66
C LEU A 254 -6.52 10.93 -9.38
N SER A 255 -5.31 10.37 -9.47
CA SER A 255 -4.20 11.01 -10.16
C SER A 255 -4.49 11.18 -11.66
N TYR A 256 -4.99 10.15 -12.32
CA TYR A 256 -5.31 10.23 -13.75
C TYR A 256 -6.48 11.18 -14.02
N VAL A 257 -7.50 11.19 -13.20
CA VAL A 257 -8.66 12.07 -13.41
C VAL A 257 -8.31 13.55 -13.19
N PHE A 258 -7.56 13.84 -12.13
CA PHE A 258 -7.25 15.26 -11.83
C PHE A 258 -6.03 15.80 -12.53
N PHE A 259 -5.04 14.95 -12.87
CA PHE A 259 -3.70 15.38 -13.27
C PHE A 259 -3.12 14.64 -14.50
N LEU A 260 -3.92 13.94 -15.30
CA LEU A 260 -3.41 13.14 -16.45
C LEU A 260 -2.47 13.94 -17.38
N LYS A 261 -2.74 15.23 -17.60
CA LYS A 261 -1.91 16.10 -18.44
C LYS A 261 -0.52 16.35 -17.88
N GLU A 262 -0.34 16.17 -16.57
CA GLU A 262 0.92 16.36 -15.84
C GLU A 262 1.74 15.07 -15.79
N TYR A 263 1.20 13.94 -16.28
CA TYR A 263 1.89 12.67 -16.28
C TYR A 263 3.07 12.67 -17.26
N ASP A 264 4.28 12.46 -16.72
CA ASP A 264 5.57 12.50 -17.44
C ASP A 264 6.22 11.12 -17.64
N GLY A 265 5.51 10.03 -17.26
CA GLY A 265 6.02 8.65 -17.35
C GLY A 265 6.64 8.12 -16.07
N ASP A 266 6.93 8.97 -15.08
CA ASP A 266 7.32 8.56 -13.73
C ASP A 266 6.08 8.44 -12.83
N LEU A 267 5.49 7.24 -12.79
CA LEU A 267 4.30 6.97 -12.00
C LEU A 267 4.52 7.24 -10.51
N LYS A 268 5.72 6.98 -9.99
CA LYS A 268 6.04 7.22 -8.57
C LYS A 268 5.95 8.71 -8.25
N SER A 269 6.69 9.54 -8.98
CA SER A 269 6.67 11.01 -8.79
C SER A 269 5.29 11.58 -9.04
N PHE A 270 4.55 11.06 -10.01
CA PHE A 270 3.18 11.45 -10.29
C PHE A 270 2.23 11.24 -9.10
N LEU A 271 2.27 10.04 -8.49
CA LEU A 271 1.46 9.73 -7.30
C LEU A 271 1.90 10.53 -6.06
N ASP A 272 3.22 10.75 -5.90
CA ASP A 272 3.76 11.57 -4.81
C ASP A 272 3.30 13.04 -4.94
N ASN A 273 3.35 13.60 -6.16
CA ASN A 273 2.88 14.96 -6.46
C ASN A 273 1.37 15.10 -6.27
N THR A 274 0.59 14.07 -6.65
CA THR A 274 -0.85 14.04 -6.38
C THR A 274 -1.11 14.13 -4.88
N CYS A 275 -0.41 13.33 -4.05
CA CYS A 275 -0.55 13.39 -2.59
C CYS A 275 -0.21 14.79 -2.05
N LYS A 276 0.91 15.39 -2.49
CA LYS A 276 1.32 16.75 -2.08
C LYS A 276 0.28 17.80 -2.45
N THR A 277 -0.19 17.77 -3.70
CA THR A 277 -1.14 18.76 -4.23
C THR A 277 -2.51 18.64 -3.55
N LEU A 278 -3.04 17.42 -3.40
CA LEU A 278 -4.35 17.22 -2.78
C LEU A 278 -4.30 17.44 -1.26
N ASN A 279 -3.21 17.10 -0.57
CA ASN A 279 -3.03 17.48 0.84
C ASN A 279 -3.04 18.99 1.02
N LYS A 280 -2.29 19.73 0.18
CA LYS A 280 -2.20 21.20 0.24
C LYS A 280 -3.54 21.89 0.01
N ASN A 281 -4.35 21.36 -0.91
CA ASN A 281 -5.60 21.98 -1.34
C ASN A 281 -6.84 21.27 -0.77
N TRP A 282 -6.69 20.45 0.27
CA TRP A 282 -7.74 19.53 0.74
C TRP A 282 -9.07 20.21 1.02
N GLU A 283 -9.06 21.35 1.72
CA GLU A 283 -10.29 22.06 2.08
C GLU A 283 -11.13 22.50 0.87
N SER A 284 -10.47 22.80 -0.26
CA SER A 284 -11.16 23.24 -1.49
C SER A 284 -11.53 22.12 -2.44
N ILE A 285 -10.82 20.96 -2.39
CA ILE A 285 -10.99 19.86 -3.35
C ILE A 285 -11.74 18.67 -2.77
N ARG A 286 -11.91 18.63 -1.45
CA ARG A 286 -12.48 17.50 -0.72
C ARG A 286 -13.77 16.96 -1.33
N ASN A 287 -14.76 17.81 -1.54
CA ASN A 287 -16.06 17.39 -2.06
C ASN A 287 -15.94 16.72 -3.44
N LYS A 288 -15.06 17.23 -4.31
CA LYS A 288 -14.82 16.63 -5.63
C LYS A 288 -14.15 15.27 -5.53
N VAL A 289 -13.22 15.10 -4.58
CA VAL A 289 -12.56 13.81 -4.33
C VAL A 289 -13.56 12.81 -3.76
N GLU A 290 -14.40 13.23 -2.83
CA GLU A 290 -15.45 12.36 -2.24
C GLU A 290 -16.46 11.91 -3.32
N GLU A 291 -16.96 12.84 -4.12
CA GLU A 291 -17.85 12.56 -5.25
C GLU A 291 -17.21 11.58 -6.25
N TYR A 292 -15.95 11.82 -6.63
CA TYR A 292 -15.24 10.92 -7.51
C TYR A 292 -15.10 9.51 -6.92
N CYS A 293 -14.79 9.38 -5.64
CA CYS A 293 -14.69 8.07 -4.99
C CYS A 293 -16.04 7.31 -5.02
N ASP A 294 -17.17 8.02 -4.90
CA ASP A 294 -18.50 7.41 -5.01
C ASP A 294 -18.81 7.00 -6.45
N GLU A 295 -18.45 7.82 -7.42
CA GLU A 295 -18.61 7.49 -8.84
C GLU A 295 -17.68 6.34 -9.29
N PHE A 296 -16.48 6.24 -8.74
CA PHE A 296 -15.58 5.11 -8.97
C PHE A 296 -16.20 3.77 -8.50
N GLU A 297 -16.88 3.76 -7.36
CA GLU A 297 -17.58 2.55 -6.91
C GLU A 297 -18.70 2.15 -7.87
N LYS A 298 -19.49 3.13 -8.36
CA LYS A 298 -20.53 2.88 -9.37
C LYS A 298 -19.94 2.44 -10.72
N ALA A 299 -18.79 2.98 -11.11
CA ALA A 299 -18.07 2.57 -12.33
C ALA A 299 -17.64 1.11 -12.26
N HIS A 300 -17.15 0.67 -11.10
CA HIS A 300 -16.80 -0.73 -10.89
C HIS A 300 -18.04 -1.65 -10.95
N GLU A 301 -19.12 -1.30 -10.28
CA GLU A 301 -20.38 -2.04 -10.34
C GLU A 301 -20.89 -2.16 -11.78
N PHE A 302 -20.82 -1.06 -12.54
CA PHE A 302 -21.16 -1.05 -13.95
C PHE A 302 -20.26 -1.98 -14.77
N THR A 303 -18.94 -1.88 -14.62
CA THR A 303 -17.96 -2.76 -15.28
C THR A 303 -18.24 -4.23 -14.95
N LYS A 304 -18.48 -4.53 -13.68
CA LYS A 304 -18.82 -5.88 -13.23
C LYS A 304 -20.14 -6.38 -13.79
N SER A 305 -21.11 -5.49 -14.00
CA SER A 305 -22.38 -5.84 -14.66
C SER A 305 -22.24 -6.21 -16.14
N ILE A 306 -21.11 -5.81 -16.79
CA ILE A 306 -20.78 -6.14 -18.18
C ILE A 306 -19.92 -7.41 -18.25
N PHE A 307 -18.84 -7.47 -17.46
CA PHE A 307 -17.80 -8.49 -17.57
C PHE A 307 -17.85 -9.57 -16.47
N GLY A 308 -18.70 -9.40 -15.46
CA GLY A 308 -18.82 -10.34 -14.35
C GLY A 308 -17.48 -10.56 -13.62
N LYS A 309 -17.09 -11.82 -13.49
CA LYS A 309 -15.81 -12.23 -12.89
C LYS A 309 -14.58 -11.85 -13.73
N ASP A 310 -14.78 -11.53 -15.01
CA ASP A 310 -13.71 -11.20 -15.94
C ASP A 310 -13.44 -9.70 -16.05
N ALA A 311 -14.06 -8.90 -15.18
CA ALA A 311 -13.79 -7.46 -15.07
C ALA A 311 -12.28 -7.19 -14.92
N TYR A 312 -11.80 -6.23 -15.71
CA TYR A 312 -10.38 -5.81 -15.75
C TYR A 312 -9.39 -6.92 -16.14
N ARG A 313 -9.83 -7.90 -16.92
CA ARG A 313 -8.97 -8.95 -17.46
C ARG A 313 -8.82 -8.78 -18.97
N LYS A 314 -7.62 -9.03 -19.48
CA LYS A 314 -7.40 -9.02 -20.93
C LYS A 314 -8.00 -10.26 -21.57
N TYR A 315 -8.46 -10.11 -22.81
CA TYR A 315 -8.92 -11.23 -23.62
C TYR A 315 -7.80 -11.68 -24.58
N LEU A 316 -7.40 -12.95 -24.49
CA LEU A 316 -6.31 -13.50 -25.29
C LEU A 316 -6.62 -14.95 -25.71
N LYS A 317 -6.35 -15.32 -26.96
CA LYS A 317 -6.51 -16.69 -27.50
C LYS A 317 -7.91 -17.31 -27.25
N GLY A 318 -8.96 -16.49 -27.25
CA GLY A 318 -10.34 -16.97 -27.15
C GLY A 318 -10.93 -16.96 -25.73
N GLU A 319 -10.17 -16.55 -24.72
CA GLU A 319 -10.61 -16.52 -23.33
C GLU A 319 -10.06 -15.33 -22.55
N PHE A 320 -10.70 -15.00 -21.42
CA PHE A 320 -10.17 -14.02 -20.49
C PHE A 320 -9.06 -14.64 -19.63
N VAL A 321 -7.90 -13.97 -19.59
CA VAL A 321 -6.77 -14.39 -18.76
C VAL A 321 -7.11 -14.21 -17.29
N ASN A 322 -6.87 -15.21 -16.47
CA ASN A 322 -7.16 -15.16 -15.03
C ASN A 322 -6.16 -14.30 -14.25
N ARG A 323 -5.97 -13.06 -14.71
CA ARG A 323 -5.07 -12.09 -14.08
C ARG A 323 -5.68 -10.69 -14.20
N PHE A 324 -5.74 -9.98 -13.07
CA PHE A 324 -6.13 -8.59 -13.02
C PHE A 324 -5.14 -7.70 -13.78
N ASN A 325 -5.65 -6.71 -14.52
CA ASN A 325 -4.85 -5.76 -15.28
C ASN A 325 -5.18 -4.33 -14.89
N ARG A 326 -4.20 -3.65 -14.29
CA ARG A 326 -4.35 -2.25 -13.85
C ARG A 326 -4.59 -1.28 -15.01
N GLY A 327 -3.93 -1.47 -16.15
CA GLY A 327 -4.11 -0.62 -17.32
C GLY A 327 -5.53 -0.68 -17.89
N ILE A 328 -6.19 -1.83 -17.80
CA ILE A 328 -7.60 -1.98 -18.15
C ILE A 328 -8.50 -1.29 -17.13
N LEU A 329 -8.20 -1.42 -15.83
CA LEU A 329 -8.91 -0.67 -14.78
C LEU A 329 -8.80 0.83 -15.05
N ASP A 330 -7.57 1.36 -15.19
CA ASP A 330 -7.31 2.79 -15.45
C ASP A 330 -8.16 3.30 -16.63
N SER A 331 -8.17 2.58 -17.76
CA SER A 331 -8.91 3.03 -18.95
C SER A 331 -10.42 2.90 -18.81
N MET A 332 -10.92 1.83 -18.17
CA MET A 332 -12.36 1.63 -18.00
C MET A 332 -12.94 2.60 -16.95
N ALA A 333 -12.28 2.73 -15.79
CA ALA A 333 -12.71 3.62 -14.73
C ALA A 333 -12.73 5.08 -15.20
N PHE A 334 -11.71 5.51 -15.97
CA PHE A 334 -11.62 6.88 -16.49
C PHE A 334 -12.89 7.38 -17.19
N TYR A 335 -13.59 6.50 -17.91
CA TYR A 335 -14.85 6.86 -18.58
C TYR A 335 -16.10 6.44 -17.83
N PHE A 336 -16.06 5.30 -17.15
CA PHE A 336 -17.23 4.80 -16.46
C PHE A 336 -17.54 5.50 -15.13
N VAL A 337 -16.69 6.40 -14.65
CA VAL A 337 -17.01 7.33 -13.55
C VAL A 337 -18.03 8.38 -13.99
N GLU A 338 -18.16 8.66 -15.29
CA GLU A 338 -19.15 9.58 -15.81
C GLU A 338 -20.54 8.93 -15.83
N SER A 339 -21.51 9.52 -15.11
CA SER A 339 -22.88 8.99 -15.01
C SER A 339 -23.56 8.91 -16.38
N ASP A 340 -23.38 9.94 -17.22
CA ASP A 340 -24.01 10.02 -18.55
C ASP A 340 -23.52 8.89 -19.46
N VAL A 341 -22.26 8.49 -19.33
CA VAL A 341 -21.68 7.36 -20.08
C VAL A 341 -22.30 6.06 -19.62
N ARG A 342 -22.41 5.83 -18.30
CA ARG A 342 -23.06 4.63 -17.76
C ARG A 342 -24.53 4.56 -18.14
N ASP A 343 -25.26 5.66 -18.01
CA ASP A 343 -26.69 5.74 -18.35
C ASP A 343 -26.94 5.46 -19.83
N TYR A 344 -26.08 5.95 -20.72
CA TYR A 344 -26.19 5.67 -22.14
C TYR A 344 -25.89 4.19 -22.46
N LEU A 345 -24.94 3.59 -21.78
CA LEU A 345 -24.47 2.23 -22.07
C LEU A 345 -25.20 1.13 -21.30
N LYS A 346 -26.08 1.46 -20.34
CA LYS A 346 -26.77 0.48 -19.47
C LYS A 346 -27.54 -0.60 -20.24
N ASP A 347 -28.15 -0.23 -21.38
CA ASP A 347 -28.92 -1.15 -22.23
C ASP A 347 -28.07 -1.74 -23.37
N LYS A 348 -26.78 -1.35 -23.47
CA LYS A 348 -25.82 -1.74 -24.51
C LYS A 348 -24.67 -2.58 -23.99
N LYS A 349 -24.81 -3.22 -22.84
CA LYS A 349 -23.73 -3.97 -22.16
C LYS A 349 -23.08 -5.02 -23.04
N ASN A 350 -23.86 -5.76 -23.83
CA ASN A 350 -23.33 -6.75 -24.77
C ASN A 350 -22.50 -6.12 -25.89
N ASN A 351 -22.86 -4.91 -26.33
CA ASN A 351 -22.08 -4.19 -27.33
C ASN A 351 -20.72 -3.76 -26.74
N VAL A 352 -20.70 -3.27 -25.52
CA VAL A 352 -19.47 -2.91 -24.80
C VAL A 352 -18.57 -4.13 -24.59
N TYR A 353 -19.16 -5.25 -24.16
CA TYR A 353 -18.45 -6.52 -23.98
C TYR A 353 -17.79 -7.00 -25.27
N ASN A 354 -18.54 -7.03 -26.37
CA ASN A 354 -18.03 -7.47 -27.67
C ASN A 354 -16.99 -6.50 -28.24
N ALA A 355 -17.19 -5.19 -28.08
CA ALA A 355 -16.24 -4.18 -28.54
C ALA A 355 -14.90 -4.27 -27.81
N PHE A 356 -14.91 -4.59 -26.50
CA PHE A 356 -13.67 -4.81 -25.75
C PHE A 356 -12.94 -6.08 -26.21
N ILE A 357 -13.67 -7.17 -26.46
CA ILE A 357 -13.07 -8.40 -27.02
C ILE A 357 -12.45 -8.13 -28.38
N GLU A 358 -13.16 -7.40 -29.25
CA GLU A 358 -12.66 -7.06 -30.59
C GLU A 358 -11.41 -6.16 -30.50
N LEU A 359 -11.42 -5.16 -29.60
CA LEU A 359 -10.26 -4.33 -29.31
C LEU A 359 -9.04 -5.17 -28.91
N CYS A 360 -9.21 -6.13 -28.01
CA CYS A 360 -8.12 -7.03 -27.59
C CYS A 360 -7.62 -7.94 -28.73
N LYS A 361 -8.47 -8.30 -29.70
CA LYS A 361 -8.10 -9.17 -30.81
C LYS A 361 -7.39 -8.45 -31.94
N THR A 362 -7.81 -7.21 -32.24
CA THR A 362 -7.43 -6.52 -33.47
C THR A 362 -6.42 -5.41 -33.27
N ASP A 363 -6.28 -4.89 -32.06
CA ASP A 363 -5.40 -3.76 -31.78
C ASP A 363 -4.18 -4.20 -30.95
N SER A 364 -3.09 -4.52 -31.66
CA SER A 364 -1.83 -4.93 -31.03
C SER A 364 -1.20 -3.84 -30.17
N LEU A 365 -1.36 -2.55 -30.57
CA LEU A 365 -0.83 -1.43 -29.79
C LEU A 365 -1.59 -1.26 -28.47
N TYR A 366 -2.91 -1.54 -28.45
CA TYR A 366 -3.67 -1.56 -27.20
C TYR A 366 -3.20 -2.69 -26.30
N MET A 367 -2.97 -3.88 -26.85
CA MET A 367 -2.46 -5.03 -26.11
C MET A 367 -1.08 -4.73 -25.52
N ASP A 368 -0.16 -4.14 -26.29
CA ASP A 368 1.15 -3.72 -25.81
C ASP A 368 1.02 -2.68 -24.68
N ALA A 369 0.10 -1.72 -24.81
CA ALA A 369 -0.12 -0.66 -23.83
C ALA A 369 -0.70 -1.16 -22.50
N ILE A 370 -1.31 -2.36 -22.45
CA ILE A 370 -1.83 -2.99 -21.24
C ILE A 370 -0.95 -4.14 -20.71
N GLU A 371 0.04 -4.60 -21.47
CA GLU A 371 0.92 -5.72 -21.10
C GLU A 371 2.36 -5.28 -20.81
N SER A 372 2.92 -4.46 -21.66
CA SER A 372 4.32 -4.06 -21.62
C SER A 372 4.41 -2.55 -21.44
N THR A 373 5.45 -2.09 -20.74
CA THR A 373 5.70 -0.65 -20.59
C THR A 373 4.49 0.19 -20.16
N THR A 374 3.60 -0.42 -19.37
CA THR A 374 2.28 0.16 -18.98
C THR A 374 2.37 1.54 -18.33
N LYS A 375 3.54 1.93 -17.83
CA LYS A 375 3.83 3.22 -17.16
C LYS A 375 4.32 4.30 -18.13
N THR A 376 4.73 3.97 -19.36
CA THR A 376 5.20 4.99 -20.29
C THR A 376 4.08 5.94 -20.69
N ILE A 377 4.45 7.18 -21.02
CA ILE A 377 3.49 8.19 -21.51
C ILE A 377 2.70 7.66 -22.71
N PRO A 378 3.36 7.12 -23.78
CA PRO A 378 2.64 6.61 -24.94
C PRO A 378 1.63 5.51 -24.58
N ALA A 379 2.04 4.52 -23.77
CA ALA A 379 1.16 3.42 -23.39
C ALA A 379 -0.05 3.91 -22.57
N THR A 380 0.19 4.78 -21.55
CA THR A 380 -0.88 5.34 -20.72
C THR A 380 -1.88 6.13 -21.56
N ARG A 381 -1.39 7.00 -22.44
CA ARG A 381 -2.24 7.80 -23.32
C ARG A 381 -2.99 6.93 -24.31
N TYR A 382 -2.29 6.00 -24.96
CA TYR A 382 -2.89 5.14 -25.98
C TYR A 382 -4.08 4.35 -25.43
N ARG A 383 -3.92 3.66 -24.28
CA ARG A 383 -5.01 2.84 -23.72
C ARG A 383 -6.23 3.67 -23.32
N ILE A 384 -6.02 4.88 -22.77
CA ILE A 384 -7.13 5.77 -22.39
C ILE A 384 -7.83 6.30 -23.65
N VAL A 385 -7.10 6.88 -24.59
CA VAL A 385 -7.67 7.46 -25.82
C VAL A 385 -8.34 6.37 -26.66
N ARG A 386 -7.70 5.22 -26.83
CA ARG A 386 -8.21 4.13 -27.65
C ARG A 386 -9.49 3.52 -27.12
N TRP A 387 -9.57 3.28 -25.79
CA TRP A 387 -10.81 2.83 -25.18
C TRP A 387 -11.93 3.88 -25.30
N GLY A 388 -11.62 5.14 -25.09
CA GLY A 388 -12.56 6.24 -25.31
C GLY A 388 -13.10 6.29 -26.75
N SER A 389 -12.23 6.06 -27.75
CA SER A 389 -12.64 6.00 -29.15
C SER A 389 -13.64 4.84 -29.40
N VAL A 390 -13.37 3.67 -28.84
CA VAL A 390 -14.28 2.52 -28.91
C VAL A 390 -15.66 2.85 -28.31
N LEU A 391 -15.69 3.50 -27.14
CA LEU A 391 -16.95 3.91 -26.50
C LEU A 391 -17.68 4.98 -27.34
N LYS A 392 -16.95 5.91 -27.98
CA LYS A 392 -17.50 6.93 -28.87
C LYS A 392 -18.10 6.30 -30.12
N ASP A 393 -17.47 5.28 -30.68
CA ASP A 393 -17.98 4.53 -31.83
C ASP A 393 -19.29 3.78 -31.49
N LEU A 394 -19.49 3.41 -30.22
CA LEU A 394 -20.75 2.89 -29.71
C LEU A 394 -21.80 3.98 -29.47
N GLY A 395 -21.45 5.27 -29.66
CA GLY A 395 -22.27 6.44 -29.49
C GLY A 395 -22.30 7.00 -28.06
N ALA A 396 -21.45 6.52 -27.16
CA ALA A 396 -21.41 7.03 -25.78
C ALA A 396 -20.91 8.48 -25.73
N PRO A 397 -21.44 9.31 -24.82
CA PRO A 397 -21.06 10.73 -24.68
C PRO A 397 -19.73 10.89 -23.94
N VAL A 398 -18.68 10.29 -24.48
CA VAL A 398 -17.35 10.34 -23.87
C VAL A 398 -16.56 11.58 -24.30
N ASN A 399 -15.87 12.20 -23.33
CA ASN A 399 -14.90 13.25 -23.59
C ASN A 399 -13.50 12.62 -23.65
N ILE A 400 -12.96 12.45 -24.85
CA ILE A 400 -11.61 11.90 -25.03
C ILE A 400 -10.61 13.03 -24.77
N PRO A 401 -9.66 12.86 -23.83
CA PRO A 401 -8.70 13.91 -23.51
C PRO A 401 -7.77 14.17 -24.70
N GLU A 402 -7.60 15.46 -25.03
CA GLU A 402 -6.54 15.90 -25.95
C GLU A 402 -5.21 15.81 -25.20
N LEU A 403 -4.38 14.86 -25.58
CA LEU A 403 -3.07 14.63 -24.99
C LEU A 403 -2.03 14.96 -26.06
N ASP A 404 -1.29 16.06 -25.89
CA ASP A 404 -0.25 16.48 -26.82
C ASP A 404 0.74 15.35 -27.09
N GLU A 405 1.14 15.19 -28.34
CA GLU A 405 2.26 14.33 -28.77
C GLU A 405 3.58 14.98 -28.30
N ARG A 406 4.01 14.69 -27.06
CA ARG A 406 5.34 15.08 -26.56
C ARG A 406 6.19 13.85 -26.34
#